data_5879c26c0cb800ab7ee333389c7e92dc
#
_entry.id   5879c26c0cb800ab7ee333389c7e92dc
#
_cell.length_a   1.000
_cell.length_b   1.000
_cell.length_c   1.000
_cell.angle_alpha   90.00
_cell.angle_beta   90.00
_cell.angle_gamma   90.00
#
_symmetry.space_group_name_H-M   'P 1'
#
loop_
_entity.id
_entity.type
_entity.pdbx_description
1 polymer ?
#
loop_
_entity_poly.entity_id
_entity_poly.type
_entity_poly.pdbx_seq_one_letter_code
_entity_poly.pdbx_strand_id
1 'polypeptide(L)'
;MAFTASQAFDLLRTAFSRNRLPHALLIVGDEHQGASRLILQLLELINGIRADHLDGVRDEYCRLVRPKSKSRRILRDDIRGVEPFLQQCAAEGKWKIAVFMDAERMNDEAANAFLKTLEEPPSQCLLILTTAQPDQLLQTIISRCVRVNLLQSGEFRLTPIQEALLPHWLETCRNLNNDLAALAFRSKFLDVMAEAKASITKNMNQALKDEAKEAAQGTDTTDWESRNKDANAAQIETEYLEPVSYTHLRAHETVLDL
;
A
#
# COMPACT_ATOMS: atom_id res chain seq x y z
N MET A 1 -19.06 -1.40 11.22
CA MET A 1 -18.47 -2.66 11.73
C MET A 1 -17.11 -2.82 11.11
N ALA A 2 -16.13 -3.36 11.84
CA ALA A 2 -14.82 -3.67 11.33
C ALA A 2 -14.58 -5.17 11.45
N PHE A 3 -13.80 -5.76 10.51
CA PHE A 3 -13.62 -7.19 10.35
C PHE A 3 -12.14 -7.55 10.32
N THR A 4 -11.77 -8.73 10.78
CA THR A 4 -10.46 -9.29 10.42
C THR A 4 -10.44 -9.62 8.94
N ALA A 5 -9.25 -9.69 8.32
CA ALA A 5 -9.13 -10.04 6.90
C ALA A 5 -9.82 -11.38 6.56
N SER A 6 -9.76 -12.36 7.49
CA SER A 6 -10.42 -13.65 7.32
C SER A 6 -11.95 -13.54 7.35
N GLN A 7 -12.50 -12.79 8.30
CA GLN A 7 -13.96 -12.55 8.37
C GLN A 7 -14.48 -11.80 7.14
N ALA A 8 -13.73 -10.77 6.70
CA ALA A 8 -14.05 -10.03 5.48
C ALA A 8 -14.05 -10.95 4.25
N PHE A 9 -13.04 -11.82 4.14
CA PHE A 9 -12.98 -12.81 3.06
C PHE A 9 -14.19 -13.76 3.06
N ASP A 10 -14.56 -14.31 4.22
CA ASP A 10 -15.69 -15.24 4.32
C ASP A 10 -17.02 -14.58 3.91
N LEU A 11 -17.22 -13.31 4.27
CA LEU A 11 -18.37 -12.52 3.85
C LEU A 11 -18.40 -12.31 2.34
N LEU A 12 -17.28 -11.90 1.75
CA LEU A 12 -17.15 -11.65 0.32
C LEU A 12 -17.25 -12.94 -0.50
N ARG A 13 -16.68 -14.05 0.00
CA ARG A 13 -16.84 -15.38 -0.58
C ARG A 13 -18.31 -15.82 -0.62
N THR A 14 -19.04 -15.58 0.46
CA THR A 14 -20.48 -15.87 0.53
C THR A 14 -21.28 -14.98 -0.43
N ALA A 15 -20.90 -13.70 -0.57
CA ALA A 15 -21.53 -12.81 -1.52
C ALA A 15 -21.26 -13.25 -2.97
N PHE A 16 -20.03 -13.67 -3.28
CA PHE A 16 -19.63 -14.18 -4.59
C PHE A 16 -20.40 -15.45 -4.96
N SER A 17 -20.48 -16.45 -4.05
CA SER A 17 -21.22 -17.70 -4.29
C SER A 17 -22.71 -17.50 -4.53
N ARG A 18 -23.27 -16.41 -4.02
CA ARG A 18 -24.69 -16.01 -4.22
C ARG A 18 -24.88 -15.06 -5.41
N ASN A 19 -23.84 -14.83 -6.21
CA ASN A 19 -23.84 -13.86 -7.33
C ASN A 19 -24.28 -12.43 -6.88
N ARG A 20 -23.83 -12.01 -5.69
CA ARG A 20 -24.15 -10.72 -5.07
C ARG A 20 -22.89 -9.92 -4.69
N LEU A 21 -21.75 -10.27 -5.31
CA LEU A 21 -20.53 -9.49 -5.08
C LEU A 21 -20.73 -8.09 -5.66
N PRO A 22 -20.47 -7.02 -4.89
CA PRO A 22 -20.57 -5.66 -5.40
C PRO A 22 -19.50 -5.39 -6.45
N HIS A 23 -19.80 -4.54 -7.41
CA HIS A 23 -18.85 -4.14 -8.47
C HIS A 23 -17.69 -3.30 -7.96
N ALA A 24 -17.83 -2.64 -6.81
CA ALA A 24 -16.80 -1.79 -6.21
C ALA A 24 -16.69 -2.02 -4.71
N LEU A 25 -15.47 -2.31 -4.26
CA LEU A 25 -15.09 -2.50 -2.85
C LEU A 25 -14.11 -1.41 -2.43
N LEU A 26 -14.36 -0.78 -1.28
CA LEU A 26 -13.42 0.09 -0.60
C LEU A 26 -12.91 -0.61 0.66
N ILE A 27 -11.70 -1.14 0.60
CA ILE A 27 -11.02 -1.78 1.72
C ILE A 27 -10.32 -0.69 2.51
N VAL A 28 -10.81 -0.43 3.73
CA VAL A 28 -10.21 0.54 4.64
C VAL A 28 -9.28 -0.20 5.58
N GLY A 29 -7.99 0.01 5.41
CA GLY A 29 -6.91 -0.62 6.14
C GLY A 29 -5.64 -0.62 5.31
N ASP A 30 -4.50 -0.67 5.99
CA ASP A 30 -3.18 -0.74 5.36
C ASP A 30 -2.73 -2.19 5.06
N GLU A 31 -1.54 -2.35 4.51
CA GLU A 31 -0.97 -3.67 4.23
C GLU A 31 -0.77 -4.50 5.51
N HIS A 32 -0.43 -3.86 6.63
CA HIS A 32 -0.25 -4.52 7.93
C HIS A 32 -1.57 -5.03 8.50
N GLN A 33 -2.70 -4.43 8.12
CA GLN A 33 -4.04 -4.88 8.48
C GLN A 33 -4.55 -6.03 7.60
N GLY A 34 -3.76 -6.47 6.66
CA GLY A 34 -4.04 -7.62 5.80
C GLY A 34 -4.85 -7.28 4.55
N ALA A 35 -4.88 -6.01 4.11
CA ALA A 35 -5.56 -5.60 2.88
C ALA A 35 -5.02 -6.36 1.66
N SER A 36 -3.70 -6.43 1.49
CA SER A 36 -3.06 -7.17 0.40
C SER A 36 -3.41 -8.66 0.42
N ARG A 37 -3.44 -9.28 1.61
CA ARG A 37 -3.83 -10.68 1.77
C ARG A 37 -5.28 -10.92 1.35
N LEU A 38 -6.20 -10.05 1.77
CA LEU A 38 -7.61 -10.13 1.39
C LEU A 38 -7.78 -10.04 -0.13
N ILE A 39 -7.06 -9.11 -0.78
CA ILE A 39 -7.09 -8.94 -2.24
C ILE A 39 -6.59 -10.20 -2.93
N LEU A 40 -5.44 -10.75 -2.53
CA LEU A 40 -4.91 -11.99 -3.12
C LEU A 40 -5.89 -13.15 -2.99
N GLN A 41 -6.54 -13.31 -1.84
CA GLN A 41 -7.58 -14.32 -1.65
C GLN A 41 -8.79 -14.10 -2.56
N LEU A 42 -9.19 -12.85 -2.82
CA LEU A 42 -10.27 -12.54 -3.77
C LEU A 42 -9.86 -12.82 -5.22
N LEU A 43 -8.63 -12.50 -5.61
CA LEU A 43 -8.09 -12.81 -6.94
C LEU A 43 -8.06 -14.33 -7.20
N GLU A 44 -7.65 -15.10 -6.20
CA GLU A 44 -7.68 -16.57 -6.26
C GLU A 44 -9.11 -17.11 -6.35
N LEU A 45 -10.02 -16.60 -5.50
CA LEU A 45 -11.42 -17.02 -5.46
C LEU A 45 -12.14 -16.78 -6.79
N ILE A 46 -11.95 -15.61 -7.40
CA ILE A 46 -12.74 -15.16 -8.53
C ILE A 46 -12.15 -15.69 -9.86
N ASN A 47 -10.84 -15.59 -10.03
CA ASN A 47 -10.15 -15.91 -11.26
C ASN A 47 -9.14 -17.05 -11.16
N GLY A 48 -8.88 -17.61 -9.96
CA GLY A 48 -7.83 -18.60 -9.74
C GLY A 48 -6.42 -18.03 -9.83
N ILE A 49 -6.25 -16.70 -9.69
CA ILE A 49 -4.95 -16.02 -9.77
C ILE A 49 -4.22 -16.23 -8.44
N ARG A 50 -3.06 -16.88 -8.50
CA ARG A 50 -2.20 -17.14 -7.34
C ARG A 50 -0.93 -16.31 -7.43
N ALA A 51 -0.61 -15.60 -6.37
CA ALA A 51 0.62 -14.86 -6.21
C ALA A 51 0.94 -14.74 -4.72
N ASP A 52 2.23 -14.68 -4.38
CA ASP A 52 2.67 -14.48 -2.99
C ASP A 52 2.52 -13.02 -2.56
N HIS A 53 2.67 -12.10 -3.52
CA HIS A 53 2.57 -10.66 -3.31
C HIS A 53 1.79 -10.01 -4.45
N LEU A 54 1.11 -8.88 -4.16
CA LEU A 54 0.35 -8.14 -5.17
C LEU A 54 1.23 -7.67 -6.33
N ASP A 55 2.49 -7.31 -6.08
CA ASP A 55 3.42 -6.88 -7.13
C ASP A 55 3.81 -8.00 -8.10
N GLY A 56 3.69 -9.24 -7.67
CA GLY A 56 3.90 -10.43 -8.49
C GLY A 56 2.71 -10.79 -9.39
N VAL A 57 1.56 -10.16 -9.22
CA VAL A 57 0.37 -10.44 -10.03
C VAL A 57 0.61 -9.99 -11.47
N ARG A 58 0.72 -10.96 -12.38
CA ARG A 58 0.83 -10.75 -13.83
C ARG A 58 -0.22 -11.60 -14.51
N ASP A 59 -1.39 -11.00 -14.76
CA ASP A 59 -2.54 -11.71 -15.30
C ASP A 59 -3.32 -10.81 -16.26
N GLU A 60 -3.90 -11.39 -17.29
CA GLU A 60 -4.69 -10.67 -18.29
C GLU A 60 -6.04 -10.19 -17.76
N TYR A 61 -6.49 -10.74 -16.62
CA TYR A 61 -7.77 -10.38 -15.97
C TYR A 61 -7.57 -9.48 -14.76
N CYS A 62 -6.31 -9.11 -14.41
CA CYS A 62 -6.03 -8.23 -13.28
C CYS A 62 -5.16 -7.05 -13.70
N ARG A 63 -5.49 -5.85 -13.20
CA ARG A 63 -4.65 -4.64 -13.28
C ARG A 63 -4.47 -4.05 -11.91
N LEU A 64 -3.20 -3.83 -11.56
CA LEU A 64 -2.82 -3.17 -10.33
C LEU A 64 -2.37 -1.75 -10.65
N VAL A 65 -2.99 -0.77 -10.00
CA VAL A 65 -2.64 0.66 -10.08
C VAL A 65 -2.09 1.09 -8.74
N ARG A 66 -0.88 1.62 -8.76
CA ARG A 66 -0.18 2.18 -7.59
C ARG A 66 0.31 3.59 -7.91
N PRO A 67 0.50 4.43 -6.90
CA PRO A 67 1.13 5.74 -7.07
C PRO A 67 2.58 5.57 -7.59
N LYS A 68 2.83 5.89 -8.86
CA LYS A 68 4.15 5.69 -9.52
C LYS A 68 4.95 6.96 -9.73
N SER A 69 4.32 8.13 -9.58
CA SER A 69 4.98 9.42 -9.85
C SER A 69 5.97 9.79 -8.74
N LYS A 70 6.92 10.71 -9.03
CA LYS A 70 7.78 11.34 -8.01
C LYS A 70 6.96 11.99 -6.88
N SER A 71 5.73 12.41 -7.17
CA SER A 71 4.77 12.96 -6.20
C SER A 71 3.95 11.88 -5.49
N ARG A 72 4.16 10.59 -5.79
CA ARG A 72 3.37 9.45 -5.26
C ARG A 72 1.86 9.65 -5.38
N ARG A 73 1.40 10.18 -6.50
CA ARG A 73 -0.02 10.38 -6.81
C ARG A 73 -0.45 9.46 -7.93
N ILE A 74 -1.71 9.05 -7.88
CA ILE A 74 -2.41 8.42 -8.99
C ILE A 74 -2.96 9.54 -9.86
N LEU A 75 -2.56 9.54 -11.12
CA LEU A 75 -2.92 10.57 -12.08
C LEU A 75 -4.09 10.11 -12.97
N ARG A 76 -4.72 11.07 -13.63
CA ARG A 76 -5.81 10.81 -14.59
C ARG A 76 -5.45 9.78 -15.66
N ASP A 77 -4.21 9.81 -16.14
CA ASP A 77 -3.76 8.89 -17.19
C ASP A 77 -3.63 7.44 -16.68
N ASP A 78 -3.32 7.25 -15.38
CA ASP A 78 -3.32 5.93 -14.74
C ASP A 78 -4.75 5.34 -14.75
N ILE A 79 -5.76 6.15 -14.46
CA ILE A 79 -7.18 5.74 -14.51
C ILE A 79 -7.59 5.43 -15.95
N ARG A 80 -7.29 6.34 -16.90
CA ARG A 80 -7.60 6.12 -18.32
C ARG A 80 -6.94 4.89 -18.91
N GLY A 81 -5.74 4.53 -18.43
CA GLY A 81 -5.04 3.32 -18.84
C GLY A 81 -5.76 2.03 -18.43
N VAL A 82 -6.64 2.08 -17.43
CA VAL A 82 -7.42 0.94 -16.95
C VAL A 82 -8.77 0.80 -17.66
N GLU A 83 -9.38 1.91 -18.11
CA GLU A 83 -10.69 1.89 -18.77
C GLU A 83 -10.77 0.92 -19.96
N PRO A 84 -9.82 0.91 -20.94
CA PRO A 84 -9.88 -0.03 -22.07
C PRO A 84 -9.76 -1.48 -21.63
N PHE A 85 -8.99 -1.75 -20.56
CA PHE A 85 -8.87 -3.08 -19.97
C PHE A 85 -10.20 -3.57 -19.38
N LEU A 86 -10.91 -2.71 -18.65
CA LEU A 86 -12.19 -3.03 -18.05
C LEU A 86 -13.31 -3.24 -19.09
N GLN A 87 -13.23 -2.51 -20.22
CA GLN A 87 -14.21 -2.62 -21.30
C GLN A 87 -14.04 -3.88 -22.16
N GLN A 88 -12.90 -4.56 -22.07
CA GLN A 88 -12.69 -5.81 -22.78
C GLN A 88 -13.56 -6.92 -22.17
N CYS A 89 -14.24 -7.69 -22.98
CA CYS A 89 -14.98 -8.85 -22.51
C CYS A 89 -14.03 -9.84 -21.82
N ALA A 90 -14.39 -10.27 -20.63
CA ALA A 90 -13.71 -11.36 -19.97
C ALA A 90 -14.13 -12.70 -20.61
N ALA A 91 -13.28 -13.71 -20.56
CA ALA A 91 -13.66 -15.07 -20.94
C ALA A 91 -14.78 -15.57 -20.02
N GLU A 92 -15.49 -16.62 -20.47
CA GLU A 92 -16.57 -17.21 -19.68
C GLU A 92 -16.09 -17.63 -18.29
N GLY A 93 -16.81 -17.19 -17.25
CA GLY A 93 -16.47 -17.46 -15.85
C GLY A 93 -15.32 -16.62 -15.29
N LYS A 94 -14.75 -15.67 -16.05
CA LYS A 94 -13.70 -14.75 -15.59
C LYS A 94 -14.24 -13.35 -15.38
N TRP A 95 -13.55 -12.61 -14.51
CA TRP A 95 -13.87 -11.21 -14.17
C TRP A 95 -12.68 -10.31 -14.47
N LYS A 96 -12.91 -9.11 -14.97
CA LYS A 96 -11.88 -8.06 -15.03
C LYS A 96 -11.78 -7.39 -13.67
N ILE A 97 -10.60 -7.48 -13.05
CA ILE A 97 -10.38 -6.95 -11.70
C ILE A 97 -9.35 -5.82 -11.80
N ALA A 98 -9.73 -4.63 -11.33
CA ALA A 98 -8.81 -3.51 -11.19
C ALA A 98 -8.63 -3.19 -9.71
N VAL A 99 -7.38 -3.16 -9.25
CA VAL A 99 -7.00 -2.88 -7.87
C VAL A 99 -6.28 -1.54 -7.84
N PHE A 100 -6.80 -0.59 -7.06
CA PHE A 100 -6.24 0.74 -6.85
C PHE A 100 -5.72 0.82 -5.43
N MET A 101 -4.39 0.76 -5.28
CA MET A 101 -3.74 0.88 -3.98
C MET A 101 -3.61 2.36 -3.60
N ASP A 102 -3.75 2.66 -2.31
CA ASP A 102 -3.64 4.02 -1.77
C ASP A 102 -4.54 5.02 -2.53
N ALA A 103 -5.82 4.72 -2.61
CA ALA A 103 -6.78 5.49 -3.41
C ALA A 103 -6.89 6.96 -2.96
N GLU A 104 -6.56 7.29 -1.71
CA GLU A 104 -6.45 8.66 -1.20
C GLU A 104 -5.39 9.48 -1.93
N ARG A 105 -4.48 8.83 -2.65
CA ARG A 105 -3.44 9.50 -3.45
C ARG A 105 -3.88 9.85 -4.88
N MET A 106 -5.15 9.61 -5.22
CA MET A 106 -5.73 10.13 -6.45
C MET A 106 -5.78 11.65 -6.40
N ASN A 107 -5.31 12.33 -7.46
CA ASN A 107 -5.59 13.74 -7.60
C ASN A 107 -7.06 13.95 -8.02
N ASP A 108 -7.56 15.18 -7.91
CA ASP A 108 -8.98 15.50 -8.19
C ASP A 108 -9.40 15.10 -9.62
N GLU A 109 -8.51 15.24 -10.59
CA GLU A 109 -8.77 14.86 -11.97
C GLU A 109 -8.90 13.34 -12.14
N ALA A 110 -8.04 12.56 -11.46
CA ALA A 110 -8.09 11.10 -11.45
C ALA A 110 -9.35 10.61 -10.76
N ALA A 111 -9.65 11.17 -9.58
CA ALA A 111 -10.82 10.84 -8.81
C ALA A 111 -12.11 11.11 -9.59
N ASN A 112 -12.22 12.28 -10.24
CA ASN A 112 -13.37 12.63 -11.09
C ASN A 112 -13.48 11.73 -12.34
N ALA A 113 -12.36 11.39 -12.99
CA ALA A 113 -12.37 10.44 -14.11
C ALA A 113 -12.86 9.06 -13.67
N PHE A 114 -12.46 8.62 -12.48
CA PHE A 114 -12.82 7.31 -11.93
C PHE A 114 -14.31 7.19 -11.58
N LEU A 115 -14.98 8.30 -11.22
CA LEU A 115 -16.42 8.30 -10.91
C LEU A 115 -17.26 7.72 -12.05
N LYS A 116 -16.89 8.01 -13.30
CA LYS A 116 -17.61 7.47 -14.46
C LYS A 116 -17.60 5.93 -14.50
N THR A 117 -16.44 5.33 -14.20
CA THR A 117 -16.32 3.86 -14.14
C THR A 117 -17.07 3.25 -12.96
N LEU A 118 -17.17 4.00 -11.83
CA LEU A 118 -17.94 3.57 -10.67
C LEU A 118 -19.46 3.66 -10.89
N GLU A 119 -19.92 4.62 -11.69
CA GLU A 119 -21.35 4.83 -12.01
C GLU A 119 -21.85 3.81 -13.02
N GLU A 120 -21.04 3.54 -14.04
CA GLU A 120 -21.37 2.63 -15.15
C GLU A 120 -20.31 1.53 -15.28
N PRO A 121 -20.23 0.62 -14.29
CA PRO A 121 -19.23 -0.43 -14.32
C PRO A 121 -19.55 -1.42 -15.45
N PRO A 122 -18.53 -1.86 -16.23
CA PRO A 122 -18.71 -2.93 -17.19
C PRO A 122 -19.19 -4.23 -16.54
N SER A 123 -19.83 -5.09 -17.31
CA SER A 123 -20.28 -6.40 -16.82
C SER A 123 -19.07 -7.26 -16.42
N GLN A 124 -19.24 -8.09 -15.40
CA GLN A 124 -18.17 -8.97 -14.88
C GLN A 124 -16.86 -8.23 -14.53
N CYS A 125 -17.01 -7.08 -13.88
CA CYS A 125 -15.93 -6.22 -13.44
C CYS A 125 -15.96 -6.08 -11.92
N LEU A 126 -14.79 -6.08 -11.29
CA LEU A 126 -14.61 -5.78 -9.87
C LEU A 126 -13.56 -4.69 -9.71
N LEU A 127 -13.94 -3.62 -9.08
CA LEU A 127 -13.06 -2.51 -8.70
C LEU A 127 -12.75 -2.65 -7.21
N ILE A 128 -11.47 -2.73 -6.86
CA ILE A 128 -11.00 -2.80 -5.47
C ILE A 128 -10.15 -1.57 -5.20
N LEU A 129 -10.55 -0.77 -4.24
CA LEU A 129 -9.80 0.37 -3.75
C LEU A 129 -9.28 0.04 -2.36
N THR A 130 -8.02 0.36 -2.07
CA THR A 130 -7.50 0.36 -0.70
C THR A 130 -7.23 1.77 -0.24
N THR A 131 -7.41 2.03 1.04
CA THR A 131 -7.07 3.31 1.67
C THR A 131 -6.80 3.13 3.16
N ALA A 132 -5.78 3.79 3.67
CA ALA A 132 -5.55 3.95 5.09
C ALA A 132 -6.27 5.21 5.65
N GLN A 133 -6.64 6.15 4.78
CA GLN A 133 -7.17 7.47 5.13
C GLN A 133 -8.48 7.76 4.36
N PRO A 134 -9.59 7.10 4.72
CA PRO A 134 -10.85 7.23 3.97
C PRO A 134 -11.39 8.66 3.94
N ASP A 135 -11.03 9.49 4.92
CA ASP A 135 -11.48 10.88 5.00
C ASP A 135 -10.83 11.78 3.93
N GLN A 136 -9.74 11.33 3.30
CA GLN A 136 -9.10 12.03 2.18
C GLN A 136 -9.69 11.66 0.81
N LEU A 137 -10.56 10.63 0.77
CA LEU A 137 -11.26 10.27 -0.46
C LEU A 137 -12.47 11.16 -0.70
N LEU A 138 -12.77 11.40 -1.98
CA LEU A 138 -14.02 12.06 -2.35
C LEU A 138 -15.23 11.27 -1.84
N GLN A 139 -16.17 11.95 -1.19
CA GLN A 139 -17.41 11.34 -0.68
C GLN A 139 -18.21 10.66 -1.79
N THR A 140 -18.10 11.18 -3.01
CA THR A 140 -18.72 10.61 -4.21
C THR A 140 -18.16 9.23 -4.58
N ILE A 141 -16.88 8.95 -4.33
CA ILE A 141 -16.27 7.62 -4.49
C ILE A 141 -16.76 6.71 -3.36
N ILE A 142 -16.66 7.18 -2.10
CA ILE A 142 -17.07 6.40 -0.93
C ILE A 142 -18.52 5.92 -1.03
N SER A 143 -19.43 6.81 -1.49
CA SER A 143 -20.86 6.50 -1.61
C SER A 143 -21.19 5.43 -2.66
N ARG A 144 -20.29 5.17 -3.62
CA ARG A 144 -20.44 4.18 -4.70
C ARG A 144 -19.73 2.86 -4.44
N CYS A 145 -18.99 2.77 -3.35
CA CYS A 145 -18.26 1.57 -2.97
C CYS A 145 -18.87 0.90 -1.74
N VAL A 146 -18.85 -0.41 -1.71
CA VAL A 146 -19.13 -1.15 -0.48
C VAL A 146 -17.87 -1.11 0.39
N ARG A 147 -18.02 -0.47 1.56
CA ARG A 147 -16.92 -0.26 2.49
C ARG A 147 -16.67 -1.50 3.36
N VAL A 148 -15.43 -1.98 3.37
CA VAL A 148 -14.94 -3.07 4.20
C VAL A 148 -13.85 -2.51 5.12
N ASN A 149 -14.18 -2.26 6.39
CA ASN A 149 -13.18 -1.80 7.34
C ASN A 149 -12.44 -3.00 7.91
N LEU A 150 -11.13 -3.02 7.75
CA LEU A 150 -10.28 -4.05 8.35
C LEU A 150 -9.89 -3.64 9.77
N LEU A 151 -10.01 -4.60 10.67
CA LEU A 151 -9.40 -4.50 12.00
C LEU A 151 -7.90 -4.76 11.85
N GLN A 152 -7.13 -4.08 12.63
CA GLN A 152 -5.74 -4.43 12.85
C GLN A 152 -5.71 -5.85 13.43
N SER A 153 -5.51 -6.84 12.55
CA SER A 153 -5.44 -8.24 12.95
C SER A 153 -3.98 -8.59 13.15
N GLY A 154 -3.58 -8.69 14.38
CA GLY A 154 -2.26 -9.21 14.69
C GLY A 154 -1.72 -8.62 15.99
N GLU A 155 -0.91 -9.37 16.66
CA GLU A 155 0.04 -8.81 17.61
C GLU A 155 0.74 -7.64 16.90
N PHE A 156 0.60 -6.46 17.45
CA PHE A 156 1.35 -5.28 17.01
C PHE A 156 2.84 -5.61 17.23
N ARG A 157 3.48 -6.11 16.18
CA ARG A 157 4.91 -6.38 16.20
C ARG A 157 5.61 -5.11 15.80
N LEU A 158 6.27 -4.54 16.76
CA LEU A 158 7.18 -3.43 16.50
C LEU A 158 8.26 -3.89 15.52
N THR A 159 8.58 -3.05 14.56
CA THR A 159 9.81 -3.26 13.79
C THR A 159 11.02 -3.13 14.72
N PRO A 160 12.18 -3.71 14.40
CA PRO A 160 13.38 -3.58 15.22
C PRO A 160 13.73 -2.11 15.53
N ILE A 161 13.46 -1.20 14.61
CA ILE A 161 13.65 0.26 14.80
C ILE A 161 12.66 0.80 15.83
N GLN A 162 11.39 0.40 15.74
CA GLN A 162 10.36 0.82 16.70
C GLN A 162 10.63 0.26 18.09
N GLU A 163 11.09 -0.98 18.20
CA GLU A 163 11.50 -1.61 19.46
C GLU A 163 12.67 -0.83 20.11
N ALA A 164 13.66 -0.44 19.32
CA ALA A 164 14.80 0.33 19.81
C ALA A 164 14.41 1.75 20.26
N LEU A 165 13.42 2.37 19.63
CA LEU A 165 12.98 3.73 19.93
C LEU A 165 11.92 3.80 21.04
N LEU A 166 11.14 2.73 21.25
CA LEU A 166 10.01 2.73 22.19
C LEU A 166 10.39 3.14 23.63
N PRO A 167 11.49 2.65 24.25
CA PRO A 167 11.88 3.06 25.60
C PRO A 167 12.12 4.55 25.71
N HIS A 168 12.82 5.14 24.74
CA HIS A 168 13.14 6.57 24.71
C HIS A 168 11.89 7.43 24.47
N TRP A 169 10.97 6.92 23.63
CA TRP A 169 9.67 7.55 23.42
C TRP A 169 8.85 7.60 24.71
N LEU A 170 8.73 6.48 25.42
CA LEU A 170 8.00 6.39 26.67
C LEU A 170 8.60 7.29 27.76
N GLU A 171 9.92 7.40 27.80
CA GLU A 171 10.62 8.32 28.73
C GLU A 171 10.30 9.78 28.41
N THR A 172 10.29 10.14 27.13
CA THR A 172 9.91 11.49 26.66
C THR A 172 8.46 11.79 27.01
N CYS A 173 7.53 10.85 26.79
CA CYS A 173 6.12 11.02 27.14
C CYS A 173 5.89 11.19 28.66
N ARG A 174 6.70 10.55 29.49
CA ARG A 174 6.63 10.74 30.96
C ARG A 174 7.15 12.10 31.43
N ASN A 175 7.99 12.72 30.62
CA ASN A 175 8.68 13.97 30.93
C ASN A 175 8.33 15.08 29.93
N LEU A 176 7.07 15.19 29.53
CA LEU A 176 6.60 16.13 28.50
C LEU A 176 6.94 17.59 28.75
N ASN A 177 7.18 17.97 30.01
CA ASN A 177 7.57 19.34 30.38
C ASN A 177 9.10 19.56 30.43
N ASN A 178 9.89 18.62 29.93
CA ASN A 178 11.33 18.67 29.94
C ASN A 178 11.91 18.72 28.53
N ASP A 179 12.30 19.92 28.08
CA ASP A 179 12.90 20.14 26.75
C ASP A 179 14.18 19.30 26.53
N LEU A 180 14.91 18.97 27.61
CA LEU A 180 16.09 18.10 27.53
C LEU A 180 15.71 16.67 27.17
N ALA A 181 14.57 16.14 27.65
CA ALA A 181 14.11 14.81 27.32
C ALA A 181 13.71 14.73 25.82
N ALA A 182 13.06 15.76 25.30
CA ALA A 182 12.72 15.87 23.89
C ALA A 182 13.97 15.95 22.99
N LEU A 183 14.98 16.69 23.44
CA LEU A 183 16.24 16.83 22.71
C LEU A 183 17.03 15.50 22.71
N ALA A 184 17.06 14.79 23.83
CA ALA A 184 17.69 13.49 23.96
C ALA A 184 17.01 12.44 23.07
N PHE A 185 15.67 12.44 23.02
CA PHE A 185 14.90 11.58 22.11
C PHE A 185 15.23 11.88 20.65
N ARG A 186 15.25 13.17 20.27
CA ARG A 186 15.60 13.59 18.90
C ARG A 186 16.99 13.10 18.50
N SER A 187 17.99 13.25 19.38
CA SER A 187 19.35 12.78 19.10
C SER A 187 19.36 11.27 18.89
N LYS A 188 18.74 10.52 19.80
CA LYS A 188 18.69 9.05 19.71
C LYS A 188 17.92 8.57 18.49
N PHE A 189 16.83 9.25 18.13
CA PHE A 189 16.08 8.97 16.92
C PHE A 189 16.94 9.12 15.66
N LEU A 190 17.70 10.22 15.56
CA LEU A 190 18.59 10.45 14.43
C LEU A 190 19.70 9.39 14.33
N ASP A 191 20.27 8.98 15.47
CA ASP A 191 21.28 7.91 15.52
C ASP A 191 20.72 6.57 15.02
N VAL A 192 19.56 6.15 15.55
CA VAL A 192 18.90 4.90 15.13
C VAL A 192 18.53 4.93 13.65
N MET A 193 18.06 6.07 13.16
CA MET A 193 17.73 6.22 11.73
C MET A 193 18.98 6.18 10.84
N ALA A 194 20.10 6.76 11.31
CA ALA A 194 21.37 6.70 10.58
C ALA A 194 21.92 5.26 10.52
N GLU A 195 21.87 4.52 11.64
CA GLU A 195 22.27 3.11 11.70
C GLU A 195 21.39 2.23 10.80
N ALA A 196 20.08 2.44 10.81
CA ALA A 196 19.14 1.72 9.95
C ALA A 196 19.44 1.96 8.47
N LYS A 197 19.63 3.23 8.06
CA LYS A 197 20.02 3.60 6.70
C LYS A 197 21.34 2.94 6.29
N ALA A 198 22.34 2.96 7.16
CA ALA A 198 23.64 2.35 6.90
C ALA A 198 23.53 0.83 6.72
N SER A 199 22.74 0.16 7.57
CA SER A 199 22.51 -1.29 7.49
C SER A 199 21.80 -1.67 6.18
N ILE A 200 20.74 -0.94 5.80
CA ILE A 200 19.99 -1.17 4.56
C ILE A 200 20.90 -0.96 3.35
N THR A 201 21.63 0.15 3.32
CA THR A 201 22.57 0.45 2.22
C THR A 201 23.63 -0.64 2.09
N LYS A 202 24.14 -1.16 3.21
CA LYS A 202 25.12 -2.26 3.22
C LYS A 202 24.53 -3.55 2.66
N ASN A 203 23.34 -3.95 3.12
CA ASN A 203 22.66 -5.17 2.67
C ASN A 203 22.32 -5.09 1.17
N MET A 204 21.87 -3.93 0.72
CA MET A 204 21.54 -3.66 -0.66
C MET A 204 22.76 -3.69 -1.57
N ASN A 205 23.88 -3.06 -1.16
CA ASN A 205 25.13 -3.11 -1.90
C ASN A 205 25.69 -4.55 -1.95
N GLN A 206 25.41 -5.36 -0.95
CA GLN A 206 25.79 -6.78 -0.96
C GLN A 206 24.92 -7.56 -1.93
N ALA A 207 23.60 -7.39 -1.90
CA ALA A 207 22.67 -8.03 -2.83
C ALA A 207 22.99 -7.66 -4.29
N LEU A 208 23.24 -6.37 -4.56
CA LEU A 208 23.66 -5.90 -5.88
C LEU A 208 24.96 -6.53 -6.37
N LYS A 209 25.95 -6.74 -5.47
CA LYS A 209 27.20 -7.42 -5.82
C LYS A 209 26.99 -8.91 -6.11
N ASP A 210 26.08 -9.54 -5.40
CA ASP A 210 25.79 -10.96 -5.58
C ASP A 210 25.00 -11.19 -6.89
N GLU A 211 24.01 -10.32 -7.19
CA GLU A 211 23.31 -10.31 -8.49
C GLU A 211 24.24 -9.94 -9.67
N ALA A 212 25.15 -8.97 -9.49
CA ALA A 212 26.14 -8.63 -10.51
C ALA A 212 27.09 -9.78 -10.81
N LYS A 213 27.45 -10.61 -9.81
CA LYS A 213 28.25 -11.82 -10.03
C LYS A 213 27.50 -12.89 -10.81
N GLU A 214 26.17 -13.01 -10.60
CA GLU A 214 25.33 -13.94 -11.35
C GLU A 214 25.09 -13.44 -12.79
N ALA A 215 24.93 -12.12 -12.98
CA ALA A 215 24.73 -11.50 -14.30
C ALA A 215 26.02 -11.40 -15.15
N ALA A 216 27.21 -11.41 -14.54
CA ALA A 216 28.49 -11.26 -15.23
C ALA A 216 28.83 -12.42 -16.20
N GLN A 217 27.95 -13.36 -16.42
CA GLN A 217 28.08 -14.40 -17.44
C GLN A 217 27.54 -13.99 -18.83
N GLY A 218 27.13 -12.71 -19.07
CA GLY A 218 26.68 -12.43 -20.42
C GLY A 218 26.18 -11.05 -20.85
N THR A 219 26.16 -9.97 -20.05
CA THR A 219 25.62 -8.67 -20.53
C THR A 219 26.23 -7.44 -19.84
N ASP A 220 26.26 -6.30 -20.57
CA ASP A 220 26.75 -4.99 -20.13
C ASP A 220 26.00 -4.46 -18.89
N THR A 221 26.70 -4.29 -17.77
CA THR A 221 26.13 -4.10 -16.42
C THR A 221 25.97 -2.63 -16.03
N THR A 222 26.52 -1.67 -16.79
CA THR A 222 26.57 -0.25 -16.39
C THR A 222 25.20 0.45 -16.35
N ASP A 223 24.31 0.11 -17.27
CA ASP A 223 22.97 0.69 -17.35
C ASP A 223 21.97 0.05 -16.35
N TRP A 224 22.28 -1.16 -15.89
CA TRP A 224 21.52 -1.89 -14.88
C TRP A 224 21.80 -1.37 -13.46
N GLU A 225 23.06 -1.04 -13.13
CA GLU A 225 23.44 -0.49 -11.82
C GLU A 225 22.78 0.86 -11.53
N SER A 226 22.66 1.75 -12.55
CA SER A 226 22.06 3.06 -12.35
C SER A 226 20.54 2.98 -12.14
N ARG A 227 19.83 2.13 -12.90
CA ARG A 227 18.39 1.93 -12.78
C ARG A 227 17.99 1.27 -11.45
N ASN A 228 18.75 0.32 -10.97
CA ASN A 228 18.49 -0.33 -9.69
C ASN A 228 18.84 0.56 -8.48
N LYS A 229 19.81 1.45 -8.61
CA LYS A 229 20.17 2.38 -7.52
C LYS A 229 19.03 3.37 -7.20
N ASP A 230 18.36 3.86 -8.23
CA ASP A 230 17.21 4.79 -8.08
C ASP A 230 15.95 4.05 -7.60
N ALA A 231 15.69 2.84 -8.09
CA ALA A 231 14.57 2.00 -7.65
C ALA A 231 14.71 1.59 -6.18
N ASN A 232 15.91 1.23 -5.76
CA ASN A 232 16.21 0.81 -4.39
C ASN A 232 16.22 1.98 -3.40
N ALA A 233 16.64 3.19 -3.82
CA ALA A 233 16.53 4.39 -3.00
C ALA A 233 15.05 4.74 -2.70
N ALA A 234 14.17 4.59 -3.69
CA ALA A 234 12.73 4.78 -3.52
C ALA A 234 12.10 3.72 -2.60
N GLN A 235 12.57 2.47 -2.65
CA GLN A 235 12.08 1.39 -1.80
C GLN A 235 12.48 1.58 -0.32
N ILE A 236 13.72 2.03 -0.05
CA ILE A 236 14.18 2.38 1.30
C ILE A 236 13.33 3.51 1.89
N GLU A 237 13.02 4.51 1.08
CA GLU A 237 12.21 5.66 1.52
C GLU A 237 10.78 5.23 1.86
N THR A 238 10.21 4.30 1.11
CA THR A 238 8.85 3.79 1.30
C THR A 238 8.75 2.84 2.49
N GLU A 239 9.66 1.91 2.61
CA GLU A 239 9.56 0.80 3.56
C GLU A 239 9.95 1.20 4.99
N TYR A 240 10.84 2.18 5.14
CA TYR A 240 11.41 2.53 6.43
C TYR A 240 11.18 3.98 6.88
N LEU A 241 11.06 4.95 5.97
CA LEU A 241 10.88 6.36 6.32
C LEU A 241 9.42 6.78 6.44
N GLU A 242 8.51 6.18 5.65
CA GLU A 242 7.07 6.52 5.74
C GLU A 242 6.42 6.18 7.09
N PRO A 243 6.61 4.98 7.68
CA PRO A 243 6.00 4.66 8.97
C PRO A 243 6.48 5.58 10.08
N VAL A 244 7.73 6.07 9.99
CA VAL A 244 8.35 6.94 11.00
C VAL A 244 7.94 8.39 10.82
N SER A 245 7.83 8.88 9.57
CA SER A 245 7.37 10.25 9.31
C SER A 245 5.90 10.44 9.67
N TYR A 246 5.07 9.41 9.48
CA TYR A 246 3.65 9.45 9.83
C TYR A 246 3.43 9.53 11.35
N THR A 247 4.19 8.79 12.14
CA THR A 247 4.14 8.89 13.62
C THR A 247 4.65 10.23 14.12
N HIS A 248 5.64 10.83 13.45
CA HIS A 248 6.20 12.12 13.83
C HIS A 248 5.25 13.29 13.52
N LEU A 249 4.58 13.28 12.35
CA LEU A 249 3.61 14.32 11.96
C LEU A 249 2.37 14.30 12.89
N ARG A 250 1.82 13.13 13.21
CA ARG A 250 0.69 13.03 14.13
C ARG A 250 1.04 13.40 15.57
N ALA A 251 2.25 13.10 16.04
CA ALA A 251 2.71 13.54 17.35
C ALA A 251 2.87 15.07 17.43
N HIS A 252 3.22 15.71 16.32
CA HIS A 252 3.37 17.18 16.26
C HIS A 252 2.01 17.88 16.21
N GLU A 253 1.02 17.31 15.52
CA GLU A 253 -0.35 17.84 15.47
C GLU A 253 -1.05 17.74 16.83
N THR A 254 -0.90 16.60 17.53
CA THR A 254 -1.50 16.42 18.88
C THR A 254 -0.85 17.27 19.98
N VAL A 255 0.36 17.77 19.80
CA VAL A 255 1.04 18.65 20.75
C VAL A 255 0.70 20.13 20.49
N LEU A 256 0.22 20.49 19.29
CA LEU A 256 -0.20 21.86 18.96
C LEU A 256 -1.68 22.13 19.29
N ASP A 257 -2.49 21.09 19.54
CA ASP A 257 -3.91 21.17 19.91
C ASP A 257 -4.15 21.05 21.44
N LEU A 258 -3.09 21.03 22.25
CA LEU A 258 -3.11 21.08 23.73
C LEU A 258 -2.48 22.38 24.23
#